data_b9b6cdde4b05ba27be10336207244faf
#
_entry.id   b9b6cdde4b05ba27be10336207244faf
#
_cell.length_a   1.000
_cell.length_b   1.000
_cell.length_c   1.000
_cell.angle_alpha   90.00
_cell.angle_beta   90.00
_cell.angle_gamma   90.00
#
_symmetry.space_group_name_H-M   'P 1'
#
loop_
_entity.id
_entity.type
_entity.pdbx_description
1 polymer ?
#
loop_
_entity_poly.entity_id
_entity_poly.type
_entity_poly.pdbx_seq_one_letter_code
_entity_poly.pdbx_strand_id
1 'polypeptide(L)'
;ITNTALNNGVKGYSRLEACNKGNVITLSDTIGGSPVFYQEKDFIGFAHLKMLIPKKNTLPDFDGLVGRYIAVSIRKSISGRYNYTTKLNTGNILRTKISLPCKDGLVDTDFIRKIMTEEQKRSAGLVLDYLRSFSEQ
;
A
#
# COMPACT_ATOMS: atom_id res chain seq x y z
N ILE A 1 9.01 -4.50 -9.39
CA ILE A 1 8.89 -4.09 -7.98
C ILE A 1 9.94 -4.83 -7.17
N THR A 2 10.60 -4.14 -6.27
CA THR A 2 11.65 -4.68 -5.39
C THR A 2 11.33 -4.40 -3.92
N ASN A 3 12.23 -4.81 -3.04
CA ASN A 3 12.13 -4.58 -1.59
C ASN A 3 12.56 -3.17 -1.14
N THR A 4 12.76 -2.20 -2.06
CA THR A 4 13.09 -0.81 -1.68
C THR A 4 11.93 -0.13 -0.95
N ALA A 5 12.26 0.77 -0.02
CA ALA A 5 11.29 1.61 0.68
C ALA A 5 10.90 2.88 -0.10
N LEU A 6 11.54 3.13 -1.24
CA LEU A 6 11.36 4.34 -2.05
C LEU A 6 10.49 4.05 -3.28
N ASN A 7 9.91 5.10 -3.85
CA ASN A 7 9.20 5.09 -5.14
C ASN A 7 8.13 3.98 -5.25
N ASN A 8 7.33 3.77 -4.23
CA ASN A 8 6.32 2.71 -4.19
C ASN A 8 6.90 1.30 -4.49
N GLY A 9 8.15 1.05 -4.14
CA GLY A 9 8.85 -0.20 -4.43
C GLY A 9 9.36 -0.34 -5.87
N VAL A 10 9.14 0.67 -6.73
CA VAL A 10 9.57 0.65 -8.13
C VAL A 10 11.05 0.97 -8.22
N LYS A 11 11.87 0.01 -8.67
CA LYS A 11 13.29 0.21 -8.96
C LYS A 11 13.54 0.66 -10.39
N GLY A 12 12.67 0.29 -11.31
CA GLY A 12 12.79 0.62 -12.73
C GLY A 12 11.71 -0.07 -13.55
N TYR A 13 11.84 0.04 -14.86
CA TYR A 13 10.92 -0.52 -15.86
C TYR A 13 11.62 -1.58 -16.69
N SER A 14 10.88 -2.58 -17.15
CA SER A 14 11.36 -3.69 -17.98
C SER A 14 10.52 -3.80 -19.24
N ARG A 15 11.12 -4.35 -20.30
CA ARG A 15 10.41 -4.77 -21.52
C ARG A 15 9.88 -6.20 -21.43
N LEU A 16 10.24 -6.94 -20.37
CA LEU A 16 9.72 -8.28 -20.13
C LEU A 16 8.26 -8.21 -19.75
N GLU A 17 7.52 -9.25 -20.07
CA GLU A 17 6.12 -9.40 -19.66
C GLU A 17 5.99 -9.48 -18.13
N ALA A 18 4.99 -8.80 -17.60
CA ALA A 18 4.71 -8.82 -16.17
C ALA A 18 4.20 -10.19 -15.74
N CYS A 19 4.81 -10.78 -14.72
CA CYS A 19 4.46 -12.10 -14.19
C CYS A 19 3.52 -12.06 -12.97
N ASN A 20 3.27 -10.87 -12.41
CA ASN A 20 2.36 -10.68 -11.27
C ASN A 20 1.26 -9.71 -11.64
N LYS A 21 0.03 -10.05 -11.25
CA LYS A 21 -1.12 -9.16 -11.44
C LYS A 21 -1.07 -8.00 -10.46
N GLY A 22 -1.52 -6.83 -10.94
CA GLY A 22 -1.77 -5.66 -10.13
C GLY A 22 -3.00 -5.78 -9.23
N ASN A 23 -3.46 -4.66 -8.71
CA ASN A 23 -4.52 -4.56 -7.73
C ASN A 23 -4.26 -5.40 -6.46
N VAL A 24 -3.03 -5.33 -5.96
CA VAL A 24 -2.54 -6.05 -4.77
C VAL A 24 -1.73 -5.14 -3.86
N ILE A 25 -1.51 -5.57 -2.63
CA ILE A 25 -0.58 -4.91 -1.72
C ILE A 25 0.72 -5.72 -1.70
N THR A 26 1.85 -5.04 -1.82
CA THR A 26 3.18 -5.63 -1.67
C THR A 26 3.83 -5.18 -0.36
N LEU A 27 4.63 -6.05 0.23
CA LEU A 27 5.47 -5.73 1.37
C LEU A 27 6.78 -6.51 1.32
N SER A 28 7.83 -5.96 1.94
CA SER A 28 9.12 -6.62 2.06
C SER A 28 9.26 -7.31 3.42
N ASP A 29 9.89 -8.48 3.44
CA ASP A 29 10.20 -9.23 4.64
C ASP A 29 11.64 -8.99 5.17
N THR A 30 12.43 -8.14 4.50
CA THR A 30 13.87 -7.98 4.78
C THR A 30 14.31 -6.60 5.22
N ILE A 31 13.54 -5.55 4.95
CA ILE A 31 13.97 -4.16 5.22
C ILE A 31 13.30 -3.64 6.47
N GLY A 32 14.09 -3.07 7.38
CA GLY A 32 13.60 -2.28 8.50
C GLY A 32 12.72 -1.12 8.01
N GLY A 33 11.59 -0.89 8.68
CA GLY A 33 10.60 0.08 8.25
C GLY A 33 9.47 -0.52 7.40
N SER A 34 9.60 -1.79 7.02
CA SER A 34 8.57 -2.62 6.35
C SER A 34 7.81 -1.85 5.25
N PRO A 35 8.42 -1.62 4.08
CA PRO A 35 7.75 -0.94 2.98
C PRO A 35 6.50 -1.73 2.58
N VAL A 36 5.35 -1.07 2.66
CA VAL A 36 4.04 -1.63 2.28
C VAL A 36 3.44 -0.70 1.26
N PHE A 37 3.12 -1.23 0.07
CA PHE A 37 2.63 -0.44 -1.05
C PHE A 37 1.49 -1.12 -1.77
N TYR A 38 0.54 -0.33 -2.27
CA TYR A 38 -0.44 -0.78 -3.22
C TYR A 38 0.15 -0.73 -4.63
N GLN A 39 0.02 -1.84 -5.37
CA GLN A 39 0.44 -1.96 -6.75
C GLN A 39 -0.79 -2.00 -7.65
N GLU A 40 -0.98 -0.95 -8.43
CA GLU A 40 -2.12 -0.81 -9.31
C GLU A 40 -2.00 -1.66 -10.56
N LYS A 41 -0.81 -1.67 -11.17
CA LYS A 41 -0.51 -2.30 -12.45
C LYS A 41 0.18 -3.65 -12.28
N ASP A 42 0.09 -4.47 -13.30
CA ASP A 42 0.86 -5.71 -13.40
C ASP A 42 2.36 -5.41 -13.34
N PHE A 43 3.15 -6.30 -12.72
CA PHE A 43 4.55 -6.04 -12.45
C PHE A 43 5.41 -7.31 -12.43
N ILE A 44 6.73 -7.11 -12.50
CA ILE A 44 7.74 -8.12 -12.19
C ILE A 44 8.17 -7.90 -10.74
N GLY A 45 7.97 -8.90 -9.89
CA GLY A 45 8.39 -8.90 -8.49
C GLY A 45 9.75 -9.56 -8.29
N PHE A 46 10.55 -9.00 -7.38
CA PHE A 46 11.84 -9.58 -6.99
C PHE A 46 11.71 -10.45 -5.73
N ALA A 47 12.79 -11.17 -5.40
CA ALA A 47 12.90 -11.96 -4.18
C ALA A 47 12.63 -11.10 -2.93
N HIS A 48 12.16 -11.72 -1.85
CA HIS A 48 11.80 -11.08 -0.59
C HIS A 48 10.59 -10.13 -0.64
N LEU A 49 9.86 -10.11 -1.74
CA LEU A 49 8.59 -9.42 -1.86
C LEU A 49 7.44 -10.39 -1.57
N LYS A 50 6.55 -9.98 -0.68
CA LYS A 50 5.30 -10.70 -0.40
C LYS A 50 4.14 -9.94 -1.02
N MET A 51 3.16 -10.67 -1.55
CA MET A 51 1.91 -10.11 -2.07
C MET A 51 0.76 -10.47 -1.15
N LEU A 52 -0.06 -9.48 -0.81
CA LEU A 52 -1.33 -9.67 -0.14
C LEU A 52 -2.43 -9.47 -1.18
N ILE A 53 -3.12 -10.56 -1.48
CA ILE A 53 -4.22 -10.59 -2.44
C ILE A 53 -5.53 -10.48 -1.67
N PRO A 54 -6.41 -9.52 -2.01
CA PRO A 54 -7.68 -9.36 -1.31
C PRO A 54 -8.57 -10.59 -1.51
N LYS A 55 -9.18 -11.07 -0.44
CA LYS A 55 -10.20 -12.13 -0.53
C LYS A 55 -11.54 -11.51 -0.91
N LYS A 56 -12.12 -11.93 -2.02
CA LYS A 56 -13.39 -11.39 -2.54
C LYS A 56 -14.56 -11.48 -1.56
N ASN A 57 -14.59 -12.50 -0.73
CA ASN A 57 -15.62 -12.64 0.31
C ASN A 57 -15.48 -11.68 1.50
N THR A 58 -14.31 -11.04 1.67
CA THR A 58 -14.03 -10.09 2.76
C THR A 58 -13.92 -8.66 2.23
N LEU A 59 -13.40 -8.50 1.03
CA LEU A 59 -13.17 -7.22 0.35
C LEU A 59 -13.65 -7.34 -1.11
N PRO A 60 -14.97 -7.38 -1.36
CA PRO A 60 -15.52 -7.58 -2.69
C PRO A 60 -15.15 -6.43 -3.65
N ASP A 61 -15.12 -5.21 -3.12
CA ASP A 61 -14.92 -3.96 -3.86
C ASP A 61 -13.53 -3.36 -3.62
N PHE A 62 -12.49 -4.20 -3.69
CA PHE A 62 -11.11 -3.76 -3.54
C PHE A 62 -10.64 -3.01 -4.78
N ASP A 63 -10.33 -1.73 -4.62
CA ASP A 63 -9.79 -0.84 -5.64
C ASP A 63 -8.56 -0.06 -5.15
N GLY A 64 -8.07 0.87 -5.94
CA GLY A 64 -6.89 1.66 -5.62
C GLY A 64 -7.01 2.53 -4.38
N LEU A 65 -8.19 3.08 -4.07
CA LEU A 65 -8.41 3.87 -2.86
C LEU A 65 -8.40 2.98 -1.62
N VAL A 66 -9.16 1.90 -1.66
CA VAL A 66 -9.22 0.90 -0.57
C VAL A 66 -7.84 0.26 -0.36
N GLY A 67 -7.15 -0.11 -1.43
CA GLY A 67 -5.82 -0.71 -1.38
C GLY A 67 -4.77 0.19 -0.73
N ARG A 68 -4.74 1.48 -1.08
CA ARG A 68 -3.83 2.47 -0.46
C ARG A 68 -4.14 2.68 1.02
N TYR A 69 -5.41 2.78 1.40
CA TYR A 69 -5.81 2.89 2.80
C TYR A 69 -5.35 1.67 3.62
N ILE A 70 -5.59 0.46 3.10
CA ILE A 70 -5.19 -0.78 3.77
C ILE A 70 -3.66 -0.88 3.85
N ALA A 71 -2.93 -0.49 2.80
CA ALA A 71 -1.46 -0.47 2.83
C ALA A 71 -0.91 0.43 3.95
N VAL A 72 -1.49 1.63 4.13
CA VAL A 72 -1.15 2.54 5.23
C VAL A 72 -1.50 1.94 6.59
N SER A 73 -2.66 1.30 6.72
CA SER A 73 -3.11 0.64 7.96
C SER A 73 -2.18 -0.52 8.35
N ILE A 74 -1.75 -1.32 7.38
CA ILE A 74 -0.75 -2.39 7.61
C ILE A 74 0.57 -1.77 8.06
N ARG A 75 1.08 -0.76 7.33
CA ARG A 75 2.33 -0.08 7.68
C ARG A 75 2.30 0.45 9.10
N LYS A 76 1.23 1.11 9.50
CA LYS A 76 1.04 1.61 10.86
C LYS A 76 1.04 0.48 11.89
N SER A 77 0.38 -0.63 11.59
CA SER A 77 0.28 -1.78 12.49
C SER A 77 1.61 -2.48 12.73
N ILE A 78 2.50 -2.53 11.73
CA ILE A 78 3.80 -3.20 11.81
C ILE A 78 4.96 -2.27 12.16
N SER A 79 4.74 -0.95 12.13
CA SER A 79 5.76 0.05 12.45
C SER A 79 6.33 -0.16 13.85
N GLY A 80 7.67 -0.18 13.94
CA GLY A 80 8.39 -0.37 15.21
C GLY A 80 8.34 -1.79 15.79
N ARG A 81 7.58 -2.72 15.18
CA ARG A 81 7.47 -4.10 15.66
C ARG A 81 8.51 -5.05 15.07
N TYR A 82 8.98 -4.73 13.87
CA TYR A 82 9.89 -5.59 13.11
C TYR A 82 11.14 -4.83 12.69
N ASN A 83 12.27 -5.50 12.77
CA ASN A 83 13.58 -5.00 12.39
C ASN A 83 14.41 -6.14 11.78
N TYR A 84 15.71 -5.95 11.59
CA TYR A 84 16.59 -6.95 11.02
C TYR A 84 16.66 -8.24 11.85
N THR A 85 16.58 -8.13 13.17
CA THR A 85 16.60 -9.29 14.11
C THR A 85 15.23 -9.93 14.22
N THR A 86 14.17 -9.14 14.26
CA THR A 86 12.77 -9.62 14.34
C THR A 86 12.10 -9.44 12.99
N LYS A 87 12.35 -10.37 12.08
CA LYS A 87 11.89 -10.28 10.68
C LYS A 87 10.37 -10.40 10.57
N LEU A 88 9.81 -9.61 9.64
CA LEU A 88 8.43 -9.74 9.22
C LEU A 88 8.26 -10.96 8.29
N ASN A 89 8.36 -12.16 8.85
CA ASN A 89 8.16 -13.41 8.10
C ASN A 89 6.67 -13.66 7.80
N THR A 90 6.39 -14.64 6.95
CA THR A 90 5.02 -15.03 6.55
C THR A 90 4.12 -15.32 7.76
N GLY A 91 4.63 -16.00 8.80
CA GLY A 91 3.86 -16.29 10.01
C GLY A 91 3.47 -15.02 10.77
N ASN A 92 4.35 -14.04 10.85
CA ASN A 92 4.09 -12.74 11.48
C ASN A 92 3.11 -11.91 10.65
N ILE A 93 3.21 -11.94 9.32
CA ILE A 93 2.24 -11.29 8.41
C ILE A 93 0.84 -11.84 8.66
N LEU A 94 0.67 -13.16 8.68
CA LEU A 94 -0.62 -13.83 8.89
C LEU A 94 -1.24 -13.55 10.26
N ARG A 95 -0.43 -13.26 11.28
CA ARG A 95 -0.90 -12.89 12.63
C ARG A 95 -1.11 -11.38 12.82
N THR A 96 -0.68 -10.56 11.86
CA THR A 96 -0.84 -9.11 11.95
C THR A 96 -2.30 -8.75 11.86
N LYS A 97 -2.78 -8.01 12.86
CA LYS A 97 -4.14 -7.45 12.89
C LYS A 97 -4.07 -5.97 12.54
N ILE A 98 -5.01 -5.53 11.72
CA ILE A 98 -5.20 -4.13 11.35
C ILE A 98 -6.60 -3.68 11.76
N SER A 99 -6.75 -2.41 12.08
CA SER A 99 -8.07 -1.81 12.33
C SER A 99 -8.57 -1.18 11.05
N LEU A 100 -9.78 -1.52 10.64
CA LEU A 100 -10.46 -0.97 9.48
C LEU A 100 -11.84 -0.46 9.87
N PRO A 101 -12.38 0.58 9.22
CA PRO A 101 -13.78 0.96 9.34
C PRO A 101 -14.69 -0.22 8.97
N CYS A 102 -15.69 -0.47 9.79
CA CYS A 102 -16.64 -1.56 9.57
C CYS A 102 -18.07 -1.04 9.66
N LYS A 103 -18.93 -1.57 8.80
CA LYS A 103 -20.38 -1.37 8.82
C LYS A 103 -21.06 -2.72 8.63
N ASP A 104 -22.04 -3.03 9.46
CA ASP A 104 -22.80 -4.28 9.42
C ASP A 104 -21.92 -5.55 9.41
N GLY A 105 -20.78 -5.52 10.13
CA GLY A 105 -19.85 -6.63 10.23
C GLY A 105 -18.89 -6.80 9.04
N LEU A 106 -18.97 -5.93 8.03
CA LEU A 106 -18.08 -5.91 6.86
C LEU A 106 -17.21 -4.66 6.85
N VAL A 107 -16.11 -4.70 6.09
CA VAL A 107 -15.28 -3.50 5.88
C VAL A 107 -16.08 -2.45 5.12
N ASP A 108 -16.18 -1.24 5.69
CA ASP A 108 -16.87 -0.10 5.07
C ASP A 108 -15.97 0.54 4.00
N THR A 109 -16.00 -0.04 2.80
CA THR A 109 -15.19 0.42 1.66
C THR A 109 -15.66 1.77 1.13
N ASP A 110 -16.94 2.13 1.30
CA ASP A 110 -17.47 3.43 0.86
C ASP A 110 -16.95 4.56 1.75
N PHE A 111 -16.93 4.33 3.06
CA PHE A 111 -16.32 5.27 3.99
C PHE A 111 -14.81 5.45 3.73
N ILE A 112 -14.09 4.35 3.44
CA ILE A 112 -12.67 4.41 3.07
C ILE A 112 -12.48 5.24 1.80
N ARG A 113 -13.28 5.02 0.75
CA ARG A 113 -13.20 5.79 -0.49
C ARG A 113 -13.44 7.27 -0.27
N LYS A 114 -14.45 7.61 0.54
CA LYS A 114 -14.75 9.00 0.88
C LYS A 114 -13.54 9.68 1.53
N ILE A 115 -12.95 9.08 2.56
CA ILE A 115 -11.77 9.64 3.24
C ILE A 115 -10.61 9.78 2.26
N MET A 116 -10.31 8.74 1.48
CA MET A 116 -9.16 8.75 0.57
C MET A 116 -9.34 9.78 -0.56
N THR A 117 -10.56 9.98 -1.03
CA THR A 117 -10.87 11.02 -2.02
C THR A 117 -10.63 12.42 -1.44
N GLU A 118 -11.08 12.69 -0.22
CA GLU A 118 -10.85 13.98 0.43
C GLU A 118 -9.35 14.22 0.69
N GLU A 119 -8.60 13.21 1.11
CA GLU A 119 -7.15 13.32 1.29
C GLU A 119 -6.41 13.57 -0.03
N GLN A 120 -6.86 12.98 -1.14
CA GLN A 120 -6.31 13.26 -2.46
C GLN A 120 -6.57 14.70 -2.89
N LYS A 121 -7.78 15.22 -2.69
CA LYS A 121 -8.13 16.62 -2.99
C LYS A 121 -7.27 17.58 -2.16
N ARG A 122 -7.14 17.31 -0.86
CA ARG A 122 -6.31 18.10 0.05
C ARG A 122 -4.85 18.12 -0.39
N SER A 123 -4.30 16.97 -0.72
CA SER A 123 -2.90 16.85 -1.18
C SER A 123 -2.68 17.57 -2.51
N ALA A 124 -3.62 17.46 -3.47
CA ALA A 124 -3.56 18.17 -4.74
C ALA A 124 -3.63 19.70 -4.54
N GLY A 125 -4.47 20.17 -3.62
CA GLY A 125 -4.56 21.59 -3.25
C GLY A 125 -3.23 22.13 -2.75
N LEU A 126 -2.57 21.43 -1.82
CA LEU A 126 -1.27 21.85 -1.30
C LEU A 126 -0.19 21.94 -2.39
N VAL A 127 -0.19 21.00 -3.35
CA VAL A 127 0.76 21.04 -4.48
C VAL A 127 0.46 22.24 -5.39
N LEU A 128 -0.81 22.53 -5.69
CA LEU A 128 -1.20 23.67 -6.50
C LEU A 128 -0.81 24.99 -5.84
N ASP A 129 -1.03 25.14 -4.53
CA ASP A 129 -0.65 26.34 -3.79
C ASP A 129 0.87 26.53 -3.77
N TYR A 130 1.60 25.45 -3.59
CA TYR A 130 3.07 25.47 -3.69
C TYR A 130 3.54 25.92 -5.09
N LEU A 131 2.96 25.37 -6.16
CA LEU A 131 3.32 25.76 -7.54
C LEU A 131 2.98 27.24 -7.85
N ARG A 132 1.85 27.75 -7.35
CA ARG A 132 1.46 29.15 -7.51
C ARG A 132 2.47 30.09 -6.85
N SER A 133 3.01 29.72 -5.70
CA SER A 133 4.01 30.56 -4.99
C SER A 133 5.28 30.82 -5.80
N PHE A 134 5.60 30.00 -6.82
CA PHE A 134 6.72 30.23 -7.73
C PHE A 134 6.34 31.13 -8.93
N SER A 135 5.07 31.19 -9.31
CA SER A 135 4.65 32.02 -10.47
C SER A 135 4.41 33.48 -10.10
N GLU A 136 4.43 33.82 -8.82
CA GLU A 136 4.28 35.18 -8.30
C GLU A 136 5.62 35.87 -7.96
N GLN A 137 6.76 35.21 -8.23
CA GLN A 137 8.11 35.78 -8.12
C GLN A 137 8.68 36.13 -9.50
#